data_0f2d4795c8abf50b92782b30bb77ad60
#
_entry.id   0f2d4795c8abf50b92782b30bb77ad60
#
_cell.length_a   1.000
_cell.length_b   1.000
_cell.length_c   1.000
_cell.angle_alpha   90.00
_cell.angle_beta   90.00
_cell.angle_gamma   90.00
#
_symmetry.space_group_name_H-M   'P 1'
#
loop_
_entity.id
_entity.type
_entity.pdbx_description
1 polymer ?
#
loop_
_entity_poly.entity_id
_entity_poly.type
_entity_poly.pdbx_seq_one_letter_code
_entity_poly.pdbx_strand_id
1 'polypeptide(L)'
;MMNKAEKKQIQLDRMRFNKNTLGSRLVYLAILFDVLYFVSVYESDVGTWYYQALIGVSIVYNLVFMLIAFLASEGVKNYKTGYGYLLLGLGAGQIARIFILPLMANSALTKRSDPVLKKVVEVAVMEDGQFIGIVIFLSLSALCCIVAGLVSVIRSRKLAAYKATLNEQAA
;
A
#
# COMPACT_ATOMS: atom_id res chain seq x y z
N MET A 1 -26.48 -31.96 11.09
CA MET A 1 -25.50 -30.86 11.26
C MET A 1 -24.19 -31.25 10.57
N MET A 2 -23.71 -30.47 9.60
CA MET A 2 -22.42 -30.74 8.93
C MET A 2 -21.25 -30.61 9.90
N ASN A 3 -20.33 -31.58 9.86
CA ASN A 3 -19.13 -31.59 10.69
C ASN A 3 -18.18 -30.46 10.29
N LYS A 4 -17.37 -29.94 11.25
CA LYS A 4 -16.40 -28.86 11.04
C LYS A 4 -15.36 -29.20 9.96
N ALA A 5 -15.03 -30.49 9.83
CA ALA A 5 -14.12 -31.00 8.79
C ALA A 5 -14.74 -30.89 7.40
N GLU A 6 -16.01 -31.30 7.23
CA GLU A 6 -16.74 -31.22 5.97
C GLU A 6 -16.87 -29.78 5.48
N LYS A 7 -17.21 -28.85 6.38
CA LYS A 7 -17.26 -27.40 6.06
C LYS A 7 -15.93 -26.88 5.54
N LYS A 8 -14.82 -27.30 6.15
CA LYS A 8 -13.48 -26.90 5.75
C LYS A 8 -13.11 -27.45 4.36
N GLN A 9 -13.49 -28.69 4.08
CA GLN A 9 -13.24 -29.33 2.79
C GLN A 9 -14.03 -28.66 1.67
N ILE A 10 -15.31 -28.39 1.87
CA ILE A 10 -16.14 -27.63 0.92
C ILE A 10 -15.57 -26.23 0.65
N GLN A 11 -15.03 -25.57 1.68
CA GLN A 11 -14.43 -24.26 1.54
C GLN A 11 -13.14 -24.30 0.69
N LEU A 12 -12.32 -25.33 0.86
CA LEU A 12 -11.11 -25.56 0.07
C LEU A 12 -11.44 -25.91 -1.40
N ASP A 13 -12.46 -26.72 -1.62
CA ASP A 13 -12.95 -27.02 -2.97
C ASP A 13 -13.47 -25.78 -3.69
N ARG A 14 -14.23 -24.94 -3.00
CA ARG A 14 -14.68 -23.64 -3.54
C ARG A 14 -13.50 -22.74 -3.93
N MET A 15 -12.40 -22.75 -3.18
CA MET A 15 -11.22 -21.94 -3.50
C MET A 15 -10.53 -22.37 -4.80
N ARG A 16 -10.73 -23.61 -5.29
CA ARG A 16 -10.19 -24.07 -6.59
C ARG A 16 -10.88 -23.37 -7.76
N PHE A 17 -12.16 -23.05 -7.62
CA PHE A 17 -12.99 -22.48 -8.68
C PHE A 17 -13.26 -20.98 -8.51
N ASN A 18 -13.13 -20.45 -7.29
CA ASN A 18 -13.37 -19.05 -6.97
C ASN A 18 -12.06 -18.26 -6.87
N LYS A 19 -12.09 -17.03 -7.40
CA LYS A 19 -10.99 -16.08 -7.30
C LYS A 19 -10.89 -15.46 -5.90
N ASN A 20 -9.69 -15.10 -5.47
CA ASN A 20 -9.46 -14.39 -4.21
C ASN A 20 -9.81 -12.90 -4.34
N THR A 21 -11.10 -12.58 -4.36
CA THR A 21 -11.60 -11.21 -4.54
C THR A 21 -11.29 -10.30 -3.35
N LEU A 22 -11.24 -10.84 -2.13
CA LEU A 22 -10.96 -10.05 -0.93
C LEU A 22 -9.56 -9.46 -0.95
N GLY A 23 -8.53 -10.28 -1.25
CA GLY A 23 -7.16 -9.79 -1.37
C GLY A 23 -7.04 -8.71 -2.45
N SER A 24 -7.62 -8.93 -3.63
CA SER A 24 -7.62 -7.96 -4.72
C SER A 24 -8.32 -6.64 -4.34
N ARG A 25 -9.48 -6.68 -3.67
CA ARG A 25 -10.18 -5.46 -3.22
C ARG A 25 -9.36 -4.64 -2.23
N LEU A 26 -8.65 -5.29 -1.30
CA LEU A 26 -7.76 -4.60 -0.37
C LEU A 26 -6.60 -3.91 -1.09
N VAL A 27 -6.07 -4.51 -2.16
CA VAL A 27 -5.02 -3.87 -2.96
C VAL A 27 -5.56 -2.63 -3.68
N TYR A 28 -6.76 -2.67 -4.26
CA TYR A 28 -7.38 -1.49 -4.86
C TYR A 28 -7.63 -0.38 -3.84
N LEU A 29 -7.99 -0.74 -2.61
CA LEU A 29 -8.13 0.23 -1.52
C LEU A 29 -6.78 0.85 -1.14
N ALA A 30 -5.70 0.05 -1.15
CA ALA A 30 -4.34 0.57 -0.93
C ALA A 30 -3.93 1.56 -2.02
N ILE A 31 -4.22 1.28 -3.29
CA ILE A 31 -3.99 2.20 -4.40
C ILE A 31 -4.79 3.49 -4.21
N LEU A 32 -6.06 3.41 -3.81
CA LEU A 32 -6.88 4.60 -3.55
C LEU A 32 -6.26 5.49 -2.48
N PHE A 33 -5.80 4.93 -1.36
CA PHE A 33 -5.13 5.72 -0.32
C PHE A 33 -3.80 6.30 -0.78
N ASP A 34 -3.06 5.62 -1.65
CA ASP A 34 -1.83 6.14 -2.23
C ASP A 34 -2.11 7.31 -3.19
N VAL A 35 -3.21 7.26 -3.95
CA VAL A 35 -3.66 8.39 -4.79
C VAL A 35 -4.03 9.59 -3.91
N LEU A 36 -4.76 9.39 -2.81
CA LEU A 36 -5.11 10.47 -1.88
C LEU A 36 -3.85 11.09 -1.24
N TYR A 37 -2.89 10.24 -0.86
CA TYR A 37 -1.58 10.71 -0.43
C TYR A 37 -0.92 11.58 -1.50
N PHE A 38 -0.88 11.12 -2.75
CA PHE A 38 -0.24 11.83 -3.86
C PHE A 38 -0.85 13.23 -4.06
N VAL A 39 -2.17 13.33 -4.07
CA VAL A 39 -2.87 14.62 -4.19
C VAL A 39 -2.50 15.55 -3.04
N SER A 40 -2.50 15.04 -1.80
CA SER A 40 -2.19 15.85 -0.61
C SER A 40 -0.74 16.37 -0.59
N VAL A 41 0.22 15.61 -1.13
CA VAL A 41 1.62 16.06 -1.23
C VAL A 41 1.81 17.16 -2.26
N TYR A 42 1.01 17.16 -3.34
CA TYR A 42 1.14 18.16 -4.42
C TYR A 42 0.73 19.57 -3.99
N GLU A 43 -0.01 19.71 -2.90
CA GLU A 43 -0.41 21.01 -2.33
C GLU A 43 0.72 21.66 -1.49
N SER A 44 1.84 20.97 -1.28
CA SER A 44 2.97 21.50 -0.50
C SER A 44 3.74 22.56 -1.27
N ASP A 45 4.00 23.70 -0.62
CA ASP A 45 4.80 24.80 -1.18
C ASP A 45 6.30 24.47 -1.06
N VAL A 46 6.90 24.10 -2.18
CA VAL A 46 8.28 23.57 -2.21
C VAL A 46 9.28 24.68 -2.46
N GLY A 47 9.74 25.30 -1.38
CA GLY A 47 10.63 26.47 -1.46
C GLY A 47 12.08 26.20 -1.88
N THR A 48 12.58 24.95 -1.87
CA THR A 48 13.99 24.64 -2.12
C THR A 48 14.18 23.54 -3.16
N TRP A 49 15.29 23.62 -3.93
CA TRP A 49 15.66 22.64 -4.95
C TRP A 49 15.67 21.19 -4.43
N TYR A 50 16.14 20.99 -3.21
CA TYR A 50 16.20 19.66 -2.57
C TYR A 50 14.82 19.01 -2.45
N TYR A 51 13.82 19.76 -2.01
CA TYR A 51 12.45 19.25 -1.89
C TYR A 51 11.79 19.03 -3.26
N GLN A 52 12.09 19.83 -4.25
CA GLN A 52 11.62 19.61 -5.63
C GLN A 52 12.13 18.27 -6.16
N ALA A 53 13.40 17.94 -5.94
CA ALA A 53 13.97 16.66 -6.32
C ALA A 53 13.30 15.49 -5.56
N LEU A 54 13.08 15.62 -4.26
CA LEU A 54 12.39 14.60 -3.44
C LEU A 54 10.95 14.38 -3.90
N ILE A 55 10.23 15.44 -4.25
CA ILE A 55 8.87 15.32 -4.80
C ILE A 55 8.91 14.59 -6.15
N GLY A 56 9.84 14.92 -7.03
CA GLY A 56 10.02 14.23 -8.30
C GLY A 56 10.25 12.73 -8.12
N VAL A 57 11.14 12.33 -7.21
CA VAL A 57 11.38 10.93 -6.85
C VAL A 57 10.11 10.29 -6.26
N SER A 58 9.36 11.02 -5.43
CA SER A 58 8.11 10.53 -4.84
C SER A 58 7.03 10.29 -5.89
N ILE A 59 6.95 11.13 -6.93
CA ILE A 59 6.03 10.94 -8.06
C ILE A 59 6.35 9.64 -8.80
N VAL A 60 7.62 9.45 -9.15
CA VAL A 60 8.07 8.21 -9.83
C VAL A 60 7.78 6.98 -8.97
N TYR A 61 8.08 7.06 -7.68
CA TYR A 61 7.77 5.97 -6.75
C TYR A 61 6.27 5.65 -6.73
N ASN A 62 5.38 6.66 -6.67
CA ASN A 62 3.93 6.44 -6.69
C ASN A 62 3.46 5.74 -7.94
N LEU A 63 3.93 6.16 -9.11
CA LEU A 63 3.57 5.54 -10.37
C LEU A 63 4.01 4.07 -10.41
N VAL A 64 5.23 3.79 -9.97
CA VAL A 64 5.77 2.43 -9.89
C VAL A 64 5.00 1.59 -8.86
N PHE A 65 4.70 2.16 -7.69
CA PHE A 65 3.90 1.50 -6.67
C PHE A 65 2.51 1.12 -7.19
N MET A 66 1.79 2.05 -7.80
CA MET A 66 0.46 1.80 -8.35
C MET A 66 0.48 0.72 -9.41
N LEU A 67 1.47 0.74 -10.32
CA LEU A 67 1.63 -0.26 -11.36
C LEU A 67 1.87 -1.65 -10.77
N ILE A 68 2.83 -1.77 -9.84
CA ILE A 68 3.18 -3.06 -9.20
C ILE A 68 2.00 -3.56 -8.35
N ALA A 69 1.32 -2.68 -7.60
CA ALA A 69 0.16 -3.03 -6.80
C ALA A 69 -0.99 -3.54 -7.69
N PHE A 70 -1.24 -2.88 -8.83
CA PHE A 70 -2.25 -3.34 -9.79
C PHE A 70 -1.92 -4.73 -10.33
N LEU A 71 -0.68 -4.97 -10.78
CA LEU A 71 -0.24 -6.29 -11.23
C LEU A 71 -0.34 -7.33 -10.10
N ALA A 72 0.02 -6.95 -8.89
CA ALA A 72 -0.09 -7.82 -7.72
C ALA A 72 -1.54 -8.17 -7.41
N SER A 73 -2.51 -7.27 -7.62
CA SER A 73 -3.93 -7.54 -7.40
C SER A 73 -4.43 -8.70 -8.27
N GLU A 74 -4.02 -8.74 -9.54
CA GLU A 74 -4.36 -9.85 -10.45
C GLU A 74 -3.67 -11.16 -10.07
N GLY A 75 -2.40 -11.09 -9.64
CA GLY A 75 -1.67 -12.27 -9.15
C GLY A 75 -2.29 -12.87 -7.88
N VAL A 76 -2.68 -12.01 -6.92
CA VAL A 76 -3.36 -12.39 -5.67
C VAL A 76 -4.73 -13.00 -5.95
N LYS A 77 -5.48 -12.47 -6.90
CA LYS A 77 -6.77 -12.97 -7.35
C LYS A 77 -6.70 -14.43 -7.82
N ASN A 78 -5.57 -14.80 -8.43
CA ASN A 78 -5.29 -16.14 -8.94
C ASN A 78 -4.50 -17.03 -7.94
N TYR A 79 -4.45 -16.67 -6.65
CA TYR A 79 -3.74 -17.41 -5.60
C TYR A 79 -2.25 -17.65 -5.86
N LYS A 80 -1.57 -16.77 -6.59
CA LYS A 80 -0.12 -16.84 -6.78
C LYS A 80 0.60 -16.30 -5.54
N THR A 81 1.30 -17.18 -4.81
CA THR A 81 1.93 -16.87 -3.51
C THR A 81 2.98 -15.75 -3.60
N GLY A 82 3.75 -15.69 -4.69
CA GLY A 82 4.79 -14.67 -4.88
C GLY A 82 4.25 -13.23 -4.81
N TYR A 83 3.06 -12.99 -5.36
CA TYR A 83 2.43 -11.67 -5.29
C TYR A 83 1.96 -11.28 -3.88
N GLY A 84 1.68 -12.26 -3.02
CA GLY A 84 1.43 -12.00 -1.60
C GLY A 84 2.67 -11.47 -0.88
N TYR A 85 3.85 -12.04 -1.14
CA TYR A 85 5.12 -11.53 -0.61
C TYR A 85 5.48 -10.16 -1.18
N LEU A 86 5.22 -9.94 -2.49
CA LEU A 86 5.41 -8.64 -3.12
C LEU A 86 4.59 -7.55 -2.41
N LEU A 87 3.33 -7.83 -2.07
CA LEU A 87 2.48 -6.89 -1.34
C LEU A 87 2.99 -6.61 0.08
N LEU A 88 3.57 -7.59 0.76
CA LEU A 88 4.22 -7.36 2.05
C LEU A 88 5.42 -6.42 1.91
N GLY A 89 6.24 -6.61 0.88
CA GLY A 89 7.34 -5.70 0.55
C GLY A 89 6.87 -4.28 0.22
N LEU A 90 5.80 -4.15 -0.57
CA LEU A 90 5.19 -2.85 -0.88
C LEU A 90 4.65 -2.16 0.38
N GLY A 91 3.99 -2.90 1.27
CA GLY A 91 3.51 -2.36 2.54
C GLY A 91 4.64 -1.86 3.44
N ALA A 92 5.74 -2.62 3.54
CA ALA A 92 6.94 -2.18 4.25
C ALA A 92 7.56 -0.92 3.61
N GLY A 93 7.60 -0.84 2.28
CA GLY A 93 8.05 0.34 1.54
C GLY A 93 7.21 1.59 1.84
N GLN A 94 5.89 1.44 1.93
CA GLN A 94 5.00 2.56 2.32
C GLN A 94 5.26 3.05 3.74
N ILE A 95 5.55 2.15 4.68
CA ILE A 95 5.92 2.53 6.05
C ILE A 95 7.25 3.29 6.05
N ALA A 96 8.28 2.78 5.36
CA ALA A 96 9.58 3.44 5.26
C ALA A 96 9.44 4.85 4.66
N ARG A 97 8.55 5.04 3.71
CA ARG A 97 8.29 6.31 3.05
C ARG A 97 7.77 7.40 3.99
N ILE A 98 7.05 7.05 5.06
CA ILE A 98 6.59 8.01 6.06
C ILE A 98 7.78 8.77 6.67
N PHE A 99 8.91 8.07 6.87
CA PHE A 99 10.10 8.65 7.49
C PHE A 99 10.95 9.47 6.51
N ILE A 100 10.81 9.27 5.20
CA ILE A 100 11.68 9.93 4.21
C ILE A 100 11.14 11.32 3.86
N LEU A 101 9.95 11.44 3.31
CA LEU A 101 9.44 12.72 2.79
C LEU A 101 8.58 13.48 3.80
N PRO A 102 7.52 12.91 4.39
CA PRO A 102 6.64 13.65 5.28
C PRO A 102 7.37 14.16 6.52
N LEU A 103 8.16 13.31 7.18
CA LEU A 103 8.86 13.68 8.40
C LEU A 103 9.94 14.74 8.14
N MET A 104 10.68 14.63 7.04
CA MET A 104 11.69 15.63 6.67
C MET A 104 11.06 16.96 6.28
N ALA A 105 9.95 16.94 5.52
CA ALA A 105 9.26 18.15 5.10
C ALA A 105 8.60 18.89 6.28
N ASN A 106 8.06 18.16 7.26
CA ASN A 106 7.47 18.77 8.46
C ASN A 106 8.53 19.40 9.38
N SER A 107 9.75 18.86 9.42
CA SER A 107 10.85 19.40 10.24
C SER A 107 11.62 20.53 9.56
N ALA A 108 11.42 20.76 8.26
CA ALA A 108 12.14 21.74 7.51
C ALA A 108 11.45 23.10 7.50
N LEU A 109 12.24 24.16 7.59
CA LEU A 109 11.78 25.55 7.52
C LEU A 109 12.12 26.14 6.16
N THR A 110 11.17 26.86 5.57
CA THR A 110 11.38 27.65 4.36
C THR A 110 11.13 29.13 4.66
N LYS A 111 11.83 30.01 3.91
CA LYS A 111 11.65 31.46 4.05
C LYS A 111 10.57 31.93 3.10
N ARG A 112 9.45 32.37 3.65
CA ARG A 112 8.33 32.94 2.88
C ARG A 112 8.22 34.42 3.15
N SER A 113 8.04 35.21 2.08
CA SER A 113 7.73 36.63 2.20
C SER A 113 6.26 36.81 2.56
N ASP A 114 6.00 37.34 3.73
CA ASP A 114 4.63 37.69 4.15
C ASP A 114 4.18 38.94 3.38
N PRO A 115 3.12 38.86 2.55
CA PRO A 115 2.64 39.98 1.75
C PRO A 115 2.06 41.12 2.61
N VAL A 116 1.64 40.84 3.85
CA VAL A 116 1.04 41.83 4.77
C VAL A 116 2.12 42.55 5.56
N LEU A 117 3.09 41.82 6.13
CA LEU A 117 4.13 42.37 6.99
C LEU A 117 5.38 42.81 6.22
N LYS A 118 5.50 42.52 4.91
CA LYS A 118 6.69 42.76 4.08
C LYS A 118 7.99 42.24 4.71
N LYS A 119 7.90 41.23 5.57
CA LYS A 119 9.03 40.59 6.23
C LYS A 119 9.15 39.14 5.77
N VAL A 120 10.40 38.66 5.75
CA VAL A 120 10.68 37.24 5.49
C VAL A 120 10.46 36.48 6.80
N VAL A 121 9.46 35.58 6.81
CA VAL A 121 9.12 34.73 7.97
C VAL A 121 9.55 33.31 7.62
N GLU A 122 10.10 32.61 8.60
CA GLU A 122 10.40 31.19 8.50
C GLU A 122 9.13 30.39 8.79
N VAL A 123 8.67 29.59 7.83
CA VAL A 123 7.45 28.78 7.90
C VAL A 123 7.83 27.34 7.63
N ALA A 124 7.12 26.38 8.26
CA ALA A 124 7.30 24.96 7.92
C ALA A 124 6.98 24.71 6.45
N VAL A 125 7.73 23.84 5.80
CA VAL A 125 7.51 23.43 4.40
C VAL A 125 6.18 22.71 4.25
N MET A 126 5.74 22.02 5.29
CA MET A 126 4.49 21.28 5.35
C MET A 126 3.72 21.68 6.62
N GLU A 127 2.45 22.02 6.47
CA GLU A 127 1.59 22.29 7.61
C GLU A 127 1.26 21.01 8.40
N ASP A 128 1.08 21.15 9.73
CA ASP A 128 0.80 20.01 10.62
C ASP A 128 -0.45 19.22 10.20
N GLY A 129 -1.50 19.92 9.76
CA GLY A 129 -2.73 19.28 9.27
C GLY A 129 -2.50 18.42 8.02
N GLN A 130 -1.70 18.93 7.09
CA GLN A 130 -1.31 18.23 5.88
C GLN A 130 -0.41 17.02 6.20
N PHE A 131 0.56 17.19 7.10
CA PHE A 131 1.43 16.12 7.58
C PHE A 131 0.63 14.96 8.17
N ILE A 132 -0.31 15.26 9.07
CA ILE A 132 -1.18 14.25 9.68
C ILE A 132 -2.00 13.50 8.60
N GLY A 133 -2.61 14.21 7.66
CA GLY A 133 -3.37 13.60 6.55
C GLY A 133 -2.52 12.65 5.72
N ILE A 134 -1.32 13.08 5.35
CA ILE A 134 -0.35 12.29 4.57
C ILE A 134 0.06 11.02 5.32
N VAL A 135 0.39 11.12 6.61
CA VAL A 135 0.76 9.96 7.45
C VAL A 135 -0.41 8.98 7.56
N ILE A 136 -1.65 9.47 7.71
CA ILE A 136 -2.84 8.63 7.75
C ILE A 136 -3.01 7.86 6.43
N PHE A 137 -2.95 8.53 5.28
CA PHE A 137 -3.13 7.88 3.98
C PHE A 137 -2.04 6.83 3.69
N LEU A 138 -0.77 7.14 3.97
CA LEU A 138 0.33 6.17 3.83
C LEU A 138 0.16 4.98 4.77
N SER A 139 -0.24 5.22 6.02
CA SER A 139 -0.47 4.16 7.01
C SER A 139 -1.61 3.24 6.60
N LEU A 140 -2.72 3.80 6.08
CA LEU A 140 -3.86 3.02 5.59
C LEU A 140 -3.48 2.22 4.34
N SER A 141 -2.73 2.81 3.40
CA SER A 141 -2.21 2.11 2.22
C SER A 141 -1.30 0.95 2.62
N ALA A 142 -0.35 1.18 3.53
CA ALA A 142 0.54 0.15 4.06
C ALA A 142 -0.23 -0.99 4.74
N LEU A 143 -1.19 -0.66 5.60
CA LEU A 143 -2.03 -1.63 6.30
C LEU A 143 -2.80 -2.51 5.29
N CYS A 144 -3.43 -1.89 4.28
CA CYS A 144 -4.16 -2.61 3.25
C CYS A 144 -3.24 -3.57 2.47
N CYS A 145 -2.02 -3.13 2.10
CA CYS A 145 -1.04 -3.98 1.42
C CYS A 145 -0.60 -5.16 2.29
N ILE A 146 -0.30 -4.91 3.57
CA ILE A 146 0.15 -5.96 4.51
C ILE A 146 -0.97 -6.98 4.73
N VAL A 147 -2.19 -6.53 5.01
CA VAL A 147 -3.34 -7.44 5.23
C VAL A 147 -3.64 -8.23 3.96
N ALA A 148 -3.65 -7.59 2.78
CA ALA A 148 -3.84 -8.26 1.50
C ALA A 148 -2.74 -9.31 1.25
N GLY A 149 -1.48 -8.98 1.53
CA GLY A 149 -0.34 -9.87 1.42
C GLY A 149 -0.46 -11.08 2.33
N LEU A 150 -0.72 -10.88 3.63
CA LEU A 150 -0.90 -11.96 4.60
C LEU A 150 -2.06 -12.89 4.23
N VAL A 151 -3.24 -12.33 3.92
CA VAL A 151 -4.41 -13.11 3.50
C VAL A 151 -4.10 -13.91 2.25
N SER A 152 -3.40 -13.31 1.28
CA SER A 152 -3.03 -13.97 0.03
C SER A 152 -2.08 -15.13 0.28
N VAL A 153 -0.99 -14.94 1.02
CA VAL A 153 0.00 -15.98 1.33
C VAL A 153 -0.66 -17.14 2.07
N ILE A 154 -1.46 -16.85 3.10
CA ILE A 154 -2.15 -17.89 3.88
C ILE A 154 -3.10 -18.72 3.00
N ARG A 155 -3.92 -18.05 2.18
CA ARG A 155 -4.88 -18.73 1.31
C ARG A 155 -4.20 -19.51 0.19
N SER A 156 -3.16 -18.95 -0.43
CA SER A 156 -2.41 -19.62 -1.50
C SER A 156 -1.70 -20.88 -0.99
N ARG A 157 -1.08 -20.80 0.20
CA ARG A 157 -0.43 -21.97 0.83
C ARG A 157 -1.45 -23.06 1.18
N LYS A 158 -2.61 -22.70 1.74
CA LYS A 158 -3.69 -23.65 2.04
C LYS A 158 -4.19 -24.35 0.78
N LEU A 159 -4.38 -23.60 -0.30
CA LEU A 159 -4.82 -24.15 -1.59
C LEU A 159 -3.75 -25.06 -2.21
N ALA A 160 -2.47 -24.69 -2.12
CA ALA A 160 -1.37 -25.51 -2.63
C ALA A 160 -1.27 -26.85 -1.88
N ALA A 161 -1.34 -26.82 -0.55
CA ALA A 161 -1.35 -28.04 0.27
C ALA A 161 -2.54 -28.96 -0.06
N TYR A 162 -3.73 -28.37 -0.23
CA TYR A 162 -4.92 -29.15 -0.61
C TYR A 162 -4.81 -29.78 -2.00
N LYS A 163 -4.23 -29.09 -2.97
CA LYS A 163 -3.98 -29.66 -4.30
C LYS A 163 -2.97 -30.81 -4.25
N ALA A 164 -1.96 -30.73 -3.41
CA ALA A 164 -0.99 -31.81 -3.22
C ALA A 164 -1.66 -33.09 -2.72
N THR A 165 -2.51 -32.98 -1.69
CA THR A 165 -3.23 -34.17 -1.16
C THR A 165 -4.18 -34.80 -2.18
N LEU A 166 -4.80 -34.00 -3.06
CA LEU A 166 -5.66 -34.55 -4.12
C LEU A 166 -4.86 -35.28 -5.20
N ASN A 167 -3.66 -34.79 -5.54
CA ASN A 167 -2.80 -35.45 -6.51
C ASN A 167 -2.25 -36.79 -5.97
N GLU A 168 -1.93 -36.87 -4.66
CA GLU A 168 -1.51 -38.11 -4.01
C GLU A 168 -2.65 -39.15 -3.95
N GLN A 169 -3.90 -38.73 -3.87
CA GLN A 169 -5.06 -39.61 -3.88
C GLN A 169 -5.42 -40.12 -5.30
N ALA A 170 -4.96 -39.40 -6.32
CA ALA A 170 -5.23 -39.75 -7.73
C ALA A 170 -4.11 -40.56 -8.41
N ALA A 171 -2.95 -40.71 -7.74
CA ALA A 171 -1.80 -41.50 -8.18
C ALA A 171 -1.86 -42.89 -7.58
#